data_73662f59921b5e6414c959246476dbcd
#
_entry.id   73662f59921b5e6414c959246476dbcd
#
_cell.length_a   1.000
_cell.length_b   1.000
_cell.length_c   1.000
_cell.angle_alpha   90.00
_cell.angle_beta   90.00
_cell.angle_gamma   90.00
#
_symmetry.space_group_name_H-M   'P 1'
#
loop_
_entity.id
_entity.type
_entity.pdbx_description
1 polymer ?
#
loop_
_entity_poly.entity_id
_entity_poly.type
_entity_poly.pdbx_seq_one_letter_code
_entity_poly.pdbx_strand_id
1 'polypeptide(L)'
;MKNNSTNSENRIKRSEKVNKLLTQLELGTKELFNSEKYKNYLTTFSKFTKYSINNTILIYLQNPDATLVAGYKAWETKFKRHVKQGEQGITILAPMKYKKDPDDDESESFILYRPVTVFDISQTEGEELPSFNPVSVVKDVNGYQKLFTALAKTTDYKIEFATLAKTLVKEHVISQHIQLQLEKV
;
A
#
# COMPACT_ATOMS: atom_id res chain seq x y z
N MET A 1 -14.71 17.38 -38.97
CA MET A 1 -15.64 17.63 -37.84
C MET A 1 -15.96 16.44 -36.95
N LYS A 2 -15.42 15.23 -37.16
CA LYS A 2 -15.72 14.02 -36.35
C LYS A 2 -14.90 13.87 -35.03
N ASN A 3 -13.81 14.64 -34.84
CA ASN A 3 -12.93 14.46 -33.68
C ASN A 3 -13.38 15.15 -32.37
N ASN A 4 -14.30 16.12 -32.43
CA ASN A 4 -14.72 16.86 -31.23
C ASN A 4 -15.81 16.11 -30.42
N SER A 5 -16.71 15.36 -31.07
CA SER A 5 -17.76 14.62 -30.38
C SER A 5 -17.20 13.43 -29.55
N THR A 6 -16.26 12.69 -30.14
CA THR A 6 -15.60 11.54 -29.45
C THR A 6 -14.79 11.98 -28.24
N ASN A 7 -14.21 13.17 -28.28
CA ASN A 7 -13.42 13.69 -27.16
C ASN A 7 -14.31 14.16 -25.99
N SER A 8 -15.46 14.76 -26.30
CA SER A 8 -16.45 15.17 -25.29
C SER A 8 -17.11 13.95 -24.62
N GLU A 9 -17.51 12.94 -25.36
CA GLU A 9 -18.06 11.69 -24.83
C GLU A 9 -17.08 10.95 -23.93
N ASN A 10 -15.80 10.88 -24.31
CA ASN A 10 -14.76 10.28 -23.48
C ASN A 10 -14.49 11.05 -22.19
N ARG A 11 -14.64 12.37 -22.20
CA ARG A 11 -14.55 13.22 -21.00
C ARG A 11 -15.72 12.97 -20.06
N ILE A 12 -16.95 12.89 -20.58
CA ILE A 12 -18.16 12.59 -19.79
C ILE A 12 -18.03 11.19 -19.15
N LYS A 13 -17.75 10.14 -19.92
CA LYS A 13 -17.55 8.78 -19.40
C LYS A 13 -16.48 8.71 -18.32
N ARG A 14 -15.41 9.50 -18.45
CA ARG A 14 -14.33 9.56 -17.46
C ARG A 14 -14.78 10.25 -16.17
N SER A 15 -15.54 11.34 -16.28
CA SER A 15 -16.14 12.05 -15.15
C SER A 15 -17.13 11.16 -14.40
N GLU A 16 -18.01 10.46 -15.10
CA GLU A 16 -18.96 9.51 -14.52
C GLU A 16 -18.26 8.39 -13.76
N LYS A 17 -17.17 7.86 -14.32
CA LYS A 17 -16.37 6.82 -13.66
C LYS A 17 -15.69 7.33 -12.38
N VAL A 18 -15.19 8.57 -12.38
CA VAL A 18 -14.64 9.22 -11.17
C VAL A 18 -15.73 9.40 -10.12
N ASN A 19 -16.89 9.94 -10.50
CA ASN A 19 -18.00 10.15 -9.57
C ASN A 19 -18.48 8.84 -8.95
N LYS A 20 -18.57 7.77 -9.75
CA LYS A 20 -18.91 6.43 -9.24
C LYS A 20 -17.90 5.94 -8.19
N LEU A 21 -16.61 6.13 -8.44
CA LEU A 21 -15.55 5.76 -7.49
C LEU A 21 -15.62 6.59 -6.20
N LEU A 22 -15.91 7.88 -6.29
CA LEU A 22 -16.07 8.75 -5.12
C LEU A 22 -17.27 8.34 -4.27
N THR A 23 -18.41 8.03 -4.91
CA THR A 23 -19.59 7.51 -4.20
C THR A 23 -19.28 6.15 -3.54
N GLN A 24 -18.61 5.25 -4.24
CA GLN A 24 -18.19 3.97 -3.70
C GLN A 24 -17.24 4.15 -2.50
N LEU A 25 -16.31 5.09 -2.60
CA LEU A 25 -15.38 5.43 -1.52
C LEU A 25 -16.14 5.98 -0.30
N GLU A 26 -17.07 6.90 -0.48
CA GLU A 26 -17.85 7.49 0.61
C GLU A 26 -18.68 6.44 1.36
N LEU A 27 -19.46 5.64 0.63
CA LEU A 27 -20.30 4.61 1.21
C LEU A 27 -19.46 3.51 1.86
N GLY A 28 -18.43 3.04 1.16
CA GLY A 28 -17.54 2.00 1.66
C GLY A 28 -16.75 2.44 2.89
N THR A 29 -16.35 3.71 2.98
CA THR A 29 -15.67 4.26 4.16
C THR A 29 -16.59 4.24 5.38
N LYS A 30 -17.84 4.69 5.23
CA LYS A 30 -18.84 4.68 6.33
C LYS A 30 -19.09 3.24 6.83
N GLU A 31 -19.28 2.31 5.92
CA GLU A 31 -19.52 0.90 6.25
C GLU A 31 -18.28 0.26 6.91
N LEU A 32 -17.10 0.55 6.39
CA LEU A 32 -15.85 -0.02 6.85
C LEU A 32 -15.55 0.34 8.31
N PHE A 33 -15.60 1.64 8.64
CA PHE A 33 -15.27 2.13 9.98
C PHE A 33 -16.28 1.72 11.06
N ASN A 34 -17.50 1.34 10.66
CA ASN A 34 -18.56 0.88 11.57
C ASN A 34 -18.69 -0.65 11.63
N SER A 35 -17.71 -1.41 11.14
CA SER A 35 -17.83 -2.87 11.02
C SER A 35 -16.60 -3.62 11.55
N GLU A 36 -16.80 -4.92 11.83
CA GLU A 36 -15.70 -5.86 12.15
C GLU A 36 -14.67 -5.98 11.02
N LYS A 37 -15.02 -5.58 9.80
CA LYS A 37 -14.11 -5.55 8.63
C LYS A 37 -12.96 -4.56 8.78
N TYR A 38 -13.06 -3.62 9.73
CA TYR A 38 -12.02 -2.62 9.96
C TYR A 38 -10.64 -3.22 10.27
N LYS A 39 -10.60 -4.30 11.05
CA LYS A 39 -9.33 -5.01 11.35
C LYS A 39 -8.69 -5.59 10.08
N ASN A 40 -9.51 -6.20 9.21
CA ASN A 40 -9.04 -6.75 7.94
C ASN A 40 -8.53 -5.64 7.01
N TYR A 41 -9.23 -4.51 6.97
CA TYR A 41 -8.78 -3.33 6.26
C TYR A 41 -7.42 -2.83 6.74
N LEU A 42 -7.18 -2.73 8.06
CA LEU A 42 -5.89 -2.31 8.60
C LEU A 42 -4.75 -3.26 8.18
N THR A 43 -5.03 -4.56 8.13
CA THR A 43 -4.08 -5.55 7.62
C THR A 43 -3.76 -5.32 6.14
N THR A 44 -4.77 -5.02 5.33
CA THR A 44 -4.56 -4.68 3.92
C THR A 44 -3.84 -3.33 3.79
N PHE A 45 -4.25 -2.33 4.57
CA PHE A 45 -3.63 -0.99 4.57
C PHE A 45 -2.12 -1.06 4.84
N SER A 46 -1.68 -1.90 5.75
CA SER A 46 -0.26 -2.05 6.08
C SER A 46 0.62 -2.53 4.91
N LYS A 47 0.02 -3.19 3.91
CA LYS A 47 0.72 -3.68 2.70
C LYS A 47 0.92 -2.57 1.65
N PHE A 48 0.10 -1.53 1.67
CA PHE A 48 0.01 -0.50 0.63
C PHE A 48 0.57 0.86 1.05
N THR A 49 1.77 0.88 1.61
CA THR A 49 2.43 2.10 2.14
C THR A 49 2.68 3.21 1.11
N LYS A 50 2.67 2.87 -0.19
CA LYS A 50 2.88 3.82 -1.30
C LYS A 50 1.58 4.38 -1.89
N TYR A 51 0.43 3.92 -1.41
CA TYR A 51 -0.88 4.38 -1.87
C TYR A 51 -1.51 5.32 -0.86
N SER A 52 -2.32 6.27 -1.35
CA SER A 52 -3.12 7.11 -0.47
C SER A 52 -4.18 6.28 0.26
N ILE A 53 -4.64 6.76 1.42
CA ILE A 53 -5.71 6.12 2.20
C ILE A 53 -6.93 5.83 1.31
N ASN A 54 -7.36 6.80 0.51
CA ASN A 54 -8.51 6.64 -0.40
C ASN A 54 -8.29 5.52 -1.41
N ASN A 55 -7.10 5.43 -2.00
CA ASN A 55 -6.80 4.35 -2.93
C ASN A 55 -6.69 2.99 -2.24
N THR A 56 -6.16 2.94 -1.02
CA THR A 56 -6.13 1.69 -0.25
C THR A 56 -7.53 1.21 0.11
N ILE A 57 -8.45 2.12 0.44
CA ILE A 57 -9.87 1.78 0.64
C ILE A 57 -10.48 1.26 -0.66
N LEU A 58 -10.25 1.94 -1.81
CA LEU A 58 -10.75 1.48 -3.11
C LEU A 58 -10.20 0.11 -3.49
N ILE A 59 -8.92 -0.17 -3.20
CA ILE A 59 -8.33 -1.50 -3.41
C ILE A 59 -9.05 -2.53 -2.53
N TYR A 60 -9.17 -2.27 -1.24
CA TYR A 60 -9.80 -3.18 -0.30
C TYR A 60 -11.26 -3.49 -0.64
N LEU A 61 -12.03 -2.47 -1.03
CA LEU A 61 -13.45 -2.65 -1.41
C LEU A 61 -13.63 -3.50 -2.67
N GLN A 62 -12.65 -3.50 -3.58
CA GLN A 62 -12.70 -4.26 -4.83
C GLN A 62 -12.00 -5.62 -4.73
N ASN A 63 -10.95 -5.72 -3.93
CA ASN A 63 -10.21 -6.95 -3.67
C ASN A 63 -9.63 -6.93 -2.24
N PRO A 64 -10.35 -7.45 -1.23
CA PRO A 64 -9.91 -7.46 0.16
C PRO A 64 -8.61 -8.24 0.40
N ASP A 65 -8.33 -9.24 -0.44
CA ASP A 65 -7.15 -10.11 -0.33
C ASP A 65 -5.92 -9.59 -1.08
N ALA A 66 -6.04 -8.44 -1.73
CA ALA A 66 -4.93 -7.84 -2.46
C ALA A 66 -3.67 -7.69 -1.59
N THR A 67 -2.51 -7.98 -2.19
CA THR A 67 -1.22 -7.95 -1.49
C THR A 67 -0.22 -7.01 -2.15
N LEU A 68 -0.15 -7.01 -3.47
CA LEU A 68 0.74 -6.15 -4.24
C LEU A 68 0.06 -5.78 -5.56
N VAL A 69 -0.24 -4.51 -5.75
CA VAL A 69 -0.90 -4.05 -6.97
C VAL A 69 0.02 -3.17 -7.82
N ALA A 70 -0.07 -3.33 -9.13
CA ALA A 70 0.63 -2.50 -10.10
C ALA A 70 -0.18 -2.34 -11.39
N GLY A 71 0.15 -1.29 -12.16
CA GLY A 71 -0.44 -1.10 -13.48
C GLY A 71 0.02 -2.17 -14.48
N TYR A 72 -0.80 -2.44 -15.51
CA TYR A 72 -0.55 -3.47 -16.53
C TYR A 72 0.88 -3.43 -17.08
N LYS A 73 1.30 -2.26 -17.58
CA LYS A 73 2.66 -2.09 -18.12
C LYS A 73 3.77 -2.27 -17.08
N ALA A 74 3.51 -1.95 -15.83
CA ALA A 74 4.50 -2.11 -14.78
C ALA A 74 4.73 -3.59 -14.46
N TRP A 75 3.70 -4.42 -14.55
CA TRP A 75 3.85 -5.86 -14.42
C TRP A 75 4.78 -6.41 -15.49
N GLU A 76 4.62 -6.00 -16.75
CA GLU A 76 5.47 -6.46 -17.86
C GLU A 76 6.91 -5.92 -17.74
N THR A 77 7.06 -4.59 -17.55
CA THR A 77 8.38 -3.96 -17.71
C THR A 77 9.26 -4.06 -16.46
N LYS A 78 8.66 -4.01 -15.26
CA LYS A 78 9.42 -3.99 -14.00
C LYS A 78 9.47 -5.34 -13.31
N PHE A 79 8.39 -6.12 -13.43
CA PHE A 79 8.24 -7.37 -12.71
C PHE A 79 8.36 -8.61 -13.61
N LYS A 80 8.45 -8.42 -14.94
CA LYS A 80 8.49 -9.50 -15.94
C LYS A 80 7.36 -10.52 -15.77
N ARG A 81 6.20 -9.98 -15.44
CA ARG A 81 4.95 -10.71 -15.25
C ARG A 81 3.88 -10.13 -16.17
N HIS A 82 2.92 -10.91 -16.55
CA HIS A 82 1.77 -10.46 -17.34
C HIS A 82 0.46 -10.77 -16.63
N VAL A 83 -0.53 -9.93 -16.88
CA VAL A 83 -1.87 -10.11 -16.33
C VAL A 83 -2.54 -11.25 -17.08
N LYS A 84 -3.12 -12.19 -16.33
CA LYS A 84 -3.85 -13.32 -16.91
C LYS A 84 -5.05 -12.85 -17.71
N GLN A 85 -5.38 -13.59 -18.75
CA GLN A 85 -6.52 -13.27 -19.60
C GLN A 85 -7.84 -13.38 -18.81
N GLY A 86 -8.71 -12.39 -18.96
CA GLY A 86 -10.03 -12.37 -18.32
C GLY A 86 -10.05 -11.76 -16.92
N GLU A 87 -8.90 -11.38 -16.36
CA GLU A 87 -8.84 -10.76 -15.02
C GLU A 87 -9.48 -9.37 -15.02
N GLN A 88 -10.24 -9.10 -13.95
CA GLN A 88 -10.85 -7.80 -13.71
C GLN A 88 -9.93 -6.94 -12.86
N GLY A 89 -9.45 -5.83 -13.43
CA GLY A 89 -8.56 -4.93 -12.71
C GLY A 89 -9.29 -4.07 -11.67
N ILE A 90 -8.54 -3.70 -10.64
CA ILE A 90 -8.93 -2.80 -9.57
C ILE A 90 -8.80 -1.36 -10.08
N THR A 91 -9.85 -0.55 -9.92
CA THR A 91 -9.81 0.85 -10.36
C THR A 91 -9.50 1.78 -9.18
N ILE A 92 -8.45 2.59 -9.32
CA ILE A 92 -8.01 3.59 -8.35
C ILE A 92 -8.00 4.99 -8.96
N LEU A 93 -7.77 6.01 -8.14
CA LEU A 93 -7.68 7.41 -8.55
C LEU A 93 -6.23 7.87 -8.60
N ALA A 94 -5.72 8.17 -9.81
CA ALA A 94 -4.38 8.72 -9.98
C ALA A 94 -4.45 10.25 -10.12
N PRO A 95 -3.66 11.01 -9.35
CA PRO A 95 -3.55 12.45 -9.51
C PRO A 95 -2.83 12.80 -10.82
N MET A 96 -3.32 13.80 -11.51
CA MET A 96 -2.67 14.40 -12.68
C MET A 96 -2.55 15.90 -12.47
N LYS A 97 -1.33 16.40 -12.58
CA LYS A 97 -1.06 17.83 -12.50
C LYS A 97 -1.29 18.45 -13.87
N TYR A 98 -2.10 19.48 -13.91
CA TYR A 98 -2.36 20.30 -15.08
C TYR A 98 -1.90 21.73 -14.80
N LYS A 99 -1.26 22.36 -15.77
CA LYS A 99 -1.00 23.80 -15.78
C LYS A 99 -2.16 24.48 -16.48
N LYS A 100 -2.51 25.68 -16.03
CA LYS A 100 -3.56 26.50 -16.65
C LYS A 100 -3.09 26.99 -18.03
N ASP A 101 -1.81 27.37 -18.11
CA ASP A 101 -1.07 27.66 -19.33
C ASP A 101 0.13 26.73 -19.44
N PRO A 102 0.20 25.86 -20.45
CA PRO A 102 1.32 24.94 -20.65
C PRO A 102 2.65 25.63 -20.97
N ASP A 103 2.58 26.82 -21.57
CA ASP A 103 3.74 27.57 -22.07
C ASP A 103 4.31 28.57 -21.03
N ASP A 104 3.56 28.79 -19.93
CA ASP A 104 3.97 29.64 -18.81
C ASP A 104 4.39 28.79 -17.60
N ASP A 105 5.68 28.87 -17.23
CA ASP A 105 6.20 28.10 -16.09
C ASP A 105 5.68 28.57 -14.73
N GLU A 106 5.25 29.82 -14.62
CA GLU A 106 4.68 30.41 -13.41
C GLU A 106 3.14 30.24 -13.33
N SER A 107 2.51 29.65 -14.35
CA SER A 107 1.06 29.49 -14.38
C SER A 107 0.56 28.57 -13.25
N GLU A 108 -0.63 28.91 -12.72
CA GLU A 108 -1.31 28.12 -11.70
C GLU A 108 -1.48 26.65 -12.13
N SER A 109 -1.07 25.73 -11.28
CA SER A 109 -1.28 24.31 -11.51
C SER A 109 -2.38 23.77 -10.59
N PHE A 110 -3.21 22.89 -11.15
CA PHE A 110 -4.27 22.21 -10.40
C PHE A 110 -4.17 20.70 -10.58
N ILE A 111 -4.71 19.97 -9.61
CA ILE A 111 -4.68 18.50 -9.63
C ILE A 111 -6.08 18.00 -10.01
N LEU A 112 -6.14 17.24 -11.09
CA LEU A 112 -7.31 16.44 -11.46
C LEU A 112 -7.03 14.97 -11.19
N TYR A 113 -8.07 14.24 -10.83
CA TYR A 113 -7.99 12.79 -10.64
C TYR A 113 -8.53 12.06 -11.87
N ARG A 114 -7.85 10.99 -12.27
CA ARG A 114 -8.34 10.09 -13.30
C ARG A 114 -8.42 8.66 -12.79
N PRO A 115 -9.40 7.86 -13.26
CA PRO A 115 -9.45 6.45 -12.95
C PRO A 115 -8.29 5.73 -13.68
N VAL A 116 -7.58 4.88 -12.93
CA VAL A 116 -6.48 4.04 -13.43
C VAL A 116 -6.73 2.62 -12.98
N THR A 117 -6.48 1.67 -13.86
CA THR A 117 -6.62 0.25 -13.54
C THR A 117 -5.28 -0.34 -13.11
N VAL A 118 -5.30 -1.03 -11.99
CA VAL A 118 -4.18 -1.82 -11.45
C VAL A 118 -4.62 -3.27 -11.27
N PHE A 119 -3.66 -4.19 -11.16
CA PHE A 119 -3.91 -5.61 -10.97
C PHE A 119 -3.08 -6.11 -9.80
N ASP A 120 -3.66 -7.00 -8.99
CA ASP A 120 -2.94 -7.65 -7.91
C ASP A 120 -2.02 -8.76 -8.45
N ILE A 121 -0.98 -9.10 -7.70
CA ILE A 121 -0.04 -10.17 -8.06
C ILE A 121 -0.73 -11.51 -8.33
N SER A 122 -1.78 -11.84 -7.59
CA SER A 122 -2.57 -13.06 -7.78
C SER A 122 -3.22 -13.15 -9.17
N GLN A 123 -3.44 -12.00 -9.81
CA GLN A 123 -3.99 -11.85 -11.15
C GLN A 123 -2.92 -11.92 -12.25
N THR A 124 -1.68 -12.19 -11.88
CA THR A 124 -0.54 -12.19 -12.82
C THR A 124 0.18 -13.53 -12.81
N GLU A 125 0.90 -13.80 -13.88
CA GLU A 125 1.81 -14.94 -14.03
C GLU A 125 3.14 -14.47 -14.65
N GLY A 126 4.21 -15.22 -14.43
CA GLY A 126 5.57 -14.90 -14.90
C GLY A 126 6.63 -15.15 -13.84
N GLU A 127 7.70 -14.35 -13.83
CA GLU A 127 8.82 -14.54 -12.90
C GLU A 127 8.37 -14.39 -11.44
N GLU A 128 8.99 -15.15 -10.54
CA GLU A 128 8.78 -14.96 -9.10
C GLU A 128 9.33 -13.61 -8.66
N LEU A 129 8.58 -12.95 -7.78
CA LEU A 129 9.08 -11.71 -7.19
C LEU A 129 10.20 -11.99 -6.22
N PRO A 130 11.23 -11.11 -6.15
CA PRO A 130 12.26 -11.23 -5.14
C PRO A 130 11.63 -11.29 -3.74
N SER A 131 11.76 -12.41 -3.06
CA SER A 131 11.38 -12.51 -1.66
C SER A 131 12.43 -11.79 -0.82
N PHE A 132 12.01 -10.86 0.00
CA PHE A 132 12.87 -10.32 1.03
C PHE A 132 13.00 -11.38 2.14
N ASN A 133 14.04 -12.19 2.06
CA ASN A 133 14.45 -13.01 3.19
C ASN A 133 15.38 -12.15 4.05
N PRO A 134 14.90 -11.61 5.18
CA PRO A 134 15.80 -10.92 6.10
C PRO A 134 16.85 -11.93 6.52
N VAL A 135 18.11 -11.65 6.19
CA VAL A 135 19.22 -12.42 6.72
C VAL A 135 19.13 -12.33 8.24
N SER A 136 18.77 -13.43 8.87
CA SER A 136 18.82 -13.51 10.32
C SER A 136 20.25 -13.22 10.76
N VAL A 137 20.48 -12.08 11.37
CA VAL A 137 21.78 -11.74 11.97
C VAL A 137 21.91 -12.59 13.22
N VAL A 138 22.37 -13.82 13.04
CA VAL A 138 22.60 -14.77 14.13
C VAL A 138 23.98 -14.53 14.79
N LYS A 139 24.74 -13.54 14.32
CA LYS A 139 26.04 -13.22 14.89
C LYS A 139 25.91 -12.27 16.07
N ASP A 140 26.57 -12.65 17.14
CA ASP A 140 26.79 -11.77 18.29
C ASP A 140 27.47 -10.47 17.83
N VAL A 141 26.79 -9.35 18.02
CA VAL A 141 27.32 -8.05 17.60
C VAL A 141 28.32 -7.64 18.68
N ASN A 142 29.61 -7.57 18.33
CA ASN A 142 30.65 -7.12 19.21
C ASN A 142 30.29 -5.75 19.83
N GLY A 143 30.19 -5.71 21.15
CA GLY A 143 29.80 -4.49 21.87
C GLY A 143 28.31 -4.41 22.25
N TYR A 144 27.48 -5.37 21.83
CA TYR A 144 26.05 -5.39 22.16
C TYR A 144 25.81 -5.36 23.70
N GLN A 145 26.55 -6.17 24.46
CA GLN A 145 26.49 -6.20 25.92
C GLN A 145 26.86 -4.83 26.56
N LYS A 146 27.83 -4.13 25.99
CA LYS A 146 28.22 -2.79 26.46
C LYS A 146 27.12 -1.78 26.17
N LEU A 147 26.53 -1.83 24.98
CA LEU A 147 25.41 -0.97 24.58
C LEU A 147 24.19 -1.20 25.48
N PHE A 148 23.84 -2.46 25.70
CA PHE A 148 22.72 -2.85 26.57
C PHE A 148 22.94 -2.36 28.01
N THR A 149 24.12 -2.59 28.55
CA THR A 149 24.47 -2.12 29.90
C THR A 149 24.44 -0.59 29.99
N ALA A 150 24.90 0.12 28.98
CA ALA A 150 24.82 1.59 28.94
C ALA A 150 23.36 2.05 28.90
N LEU A 151 22.53 1.43 28.07
CA LEU A 151 21.10 1.74 27.95
C LEU A 151 20.36 1.49 29.26
N ALA A 152 20.62 0.35 29.91
CA ALA A 152 20.01 0.02 31.19
C ALA A 152 20.39 1.01 32.34
N LYS A 153 21.53 1.67 32.21
CA LYS A 153 21.97 2.71 33.17
C LYS A 153 21.36 4.10 32.94
N THR A 154 20.82 4.33 31.74
CA THR A 154 20.28 5.65 31.38
C THR A 154 18.76 5.75 31.57
N THR A 155 18.12 4.68 32.02
CA THR A 155 16.66 4.63 32.20
C THR A 155 16.32 4.05 33.59
N ASP A 156 15.25 4.58 34.20
CA ASP A 156 14.66 4.04 35.43
C ASP A 156 13.76 2.82 35.19
N TYR A 157 13.69 2.35 33.91
CA TYR A 157 12.88 1.21 33.53
C TYR A 157 13.72 -0.08 33.49
N LYS A 158 13.11 -1.17 33.94
CA LYS A 158 13.71 -2.50 33.82
C LYS A 158 13.69 -2.96 32.38
N ILE A 159 14.86 -3.24 31.80
CA ILE A 159 15.01 -3.74 30.45
C ILE A 159 15.31 -5.24 30.50
N GLU A 160 14.45 -6.05 29.90
CA GLU A 160 14.60 -7.51 29.85
C GLU A 160 14.56 -8.04 28.43
N PHE A 161 15.26 -9.15 28.21
CA PHE A 161 15.14 -9.91 26.97
C PHE A 161 13.98 -10.89 27.10
N ALA A 162 13.02 -10.78 26.20
CA ALA A 162 11.93 -11.74 26.12
C ALA A 162 11.90 -12.43 24.76
N THR A 163 11.66 -13.73 24.76
CA THR A 163 11.37 -14.46 23.53
C THR A 163 9.91 -14.29 23.18
N LEU A 164 9.62 -13.58 22.10
CA LEU A 164 8.25 -13.42 21.64
C LEU A 164 7.71 -14.75 21.08
N ALA A 165 6.51 -15.14 21.52
CA ALA A 165 5.84 -16.29 20.98
C ALA A 165 5.60 -16.10 19.48
N LYS A 166 5.90 -17.12 18.67
CA LYS A 166 5.77 -17.16 17.20
C LYS A 166 4.37 -16.76 16.67
N THR A 167 3.37 -16.74 17.54
CA THR A 167 1.96 -16.49 17.20
C THR A 167 1.67 -15.02 16.83
N LEU A 168 2.52 -14.08 17.18
CA LEU A 168 2.29 -12.65 16.93
C LEU A 168 2.91 -12.13 15.62
N VAL A 169 3.70 -12.95 14.94
CA VAL A 169 4.37 -12.55 13.69
C VAL A 169 4.03 -13.57 12.62
N LYS A 170 3.02 -13.29 11.83
CA LYS A 170 2.77 -14.05 10.60
C LYS A 170 4.00 -13.96 9.69
N GLU A 171 4.67 -15.08 9.56
CA GLU A 171 5.55 -15.58 8.48
C GLU A 171 6.68 -14.69 7.92
N HIS A 172 6.87 -13.42 8.28
CA HIS A 172 7.89 -12.63 7.58
C HIS A 172 8.91 -11.89 8.41
N VAL A 173 8.91 -11.96 9.74
CA VAL A 173 9.95 -11.29 10.53
C VAL A 173 10.31 -12.06 11.79
N ILE A 174 11.47 -12.70 11.75
CA ILE A 174 12.45 -12.85 12.83
C ILE A 174 12.06 -13.73 14.03
N SER A 175 12.84 -14.79 14.15
CA SER A 175 12.81 -15.75 15.25
C SER A 175 13.27 -15.21 16.62
N GLN A 176 13.65 -13.97 16.73
CA GLN A 176 13.98 -13.32 18.01
C GLN A 176 13.70 -11.82 17.94
N HIS A 177 12.63 -11.37 18.58
CA HIS A 177 12.38 -9.96 18.84
C HIS A 177 12.72 -9.66 20.32
N ILE A 178 13.49 -8.61 20.54
CA ILE A 178 13.67 -8.04 21.86
C ILE A 178 12.47 -7.17 22.14
N GLN A 179 11.61 -7.57 23.06
CA GLN A 179 10.55 -6.73 23.58
C GLN A 179 11.13 -5.97 24.78
N LEU A 180 11.16 -4.65 24.67
CA LEU A 180 11.37 -3.80 25.82
C LEU A 180 10.07 -3.74 26.59
N GLN A 181 9.96 -4.47 27.69
CA GLN A 181 8.93 -4.24 28.69
C GLN A 181 9.42 -3.13 29.61
N LEU A 182 8.72 -2.03 29.58
CA LEU A 182 9.01 -0.87 30.43
C LEU A 182 8.09 -0.96 31.64
N GLU A 183 8.54 -1.60 32.70
CA GLU A 183 7.91 -1.49 34.02
C GLU A 183 8.63 -0.41 34.81
N LYS A 184 7.87 0.53 35.35
CA LYS A 184 8.39 1.56 36.26
C LYS A 184 8.73 0.87 37.58
N VAL A 185 9.98 0.98 38.01
CA VAL A 185 10.46 0.54 39.33
C VAL A 185 10.02 1.52 40.42
#